data_a23ced1c84f18e057241c75c45b40831
#
_entry.id   a23ced1c84f18e057241c75c45b40831
#
_cell.length_a   1.000
_cell.length_b   1.000
_cell.length_c   1.000
_cell.angle_alpha   90.00
_cell.angle_beta   90.00
_cell.angle_gamma   90.00
#
_symmetry.space_group_name_H-M   'P 1'
#
loop_
_entity.id
_entity.type
_entity.pdbx_description
1 polymer ?
#
loop_
_entity_poly.entity_id
_entity_poly.type
_entity_poly.pdbx_seq_one_letter_code
_entity_poly.pdbx_strand_id
1 'polypeptide(L)'
;IRAKKVVLATGALERPLIFNNNDRPGIMLSSAVKKYADFYGVICGQKTVFFTNNDSAYESAFCLHNKGIKVEAIIDMFFNFLYPLVSTTVCDQ
;
A
#
# COMPACT_ATOMS: atom_id res chain seq x y z
N ILE A 1 -12.83 22.52 25.20
CA ILE A 1 -11.50 22.25 25.78
C ILE A 1 -10.60 23.43 25.49
N ARG A 2 -9.96 23.96 26.50
CA ARG A 2 -9.01 25.07 26.37
C ARG A 2 -7.61 24.55 26.69
N ALA A 3 -6.73 24.52 25.65
CA ALA A 3 -5.36 24.03 25.79
C ALA A 3 -4.34 25.12 25.50
N LYS A 4 -3.19 25.09 26.19
CA LYS A 4 -2.07 26.02 25.92
C LYS A 4 -1.31 25.64 24.64
N LYS A 5 -1.28 24.34 24.28
CA LYS A 5 -0.66 23.82 23.06
C LYS A 5 -1.50 22.63 22.57
N VAL A 6 -1.56 22.49 21.27
CA VAL A 6 -2.24 21.36 20.61
C VAL A 6 -1.24 20.66 19.71
N VAL A 7 -1.15 19.35 19.83
CA VAL A 7 -0.33 18.49 18.94
C VAL A 7 -1.29 17.69 18.07
N LEU A 8 -1.15 17.80 16.75
CA LEU A 8 -1.90 17.02 15.78
C LEU A 8 -1.01 15.85 15.30
N ALA A 9 -1.42 14.64 15.65
CA ALA A 9 -0.74 13.39 15.27
C ALA A 9 -1.75 12.44 14.62
N THR A 10 -2.41 12.92 13.56
CA THR A 10 -3.55 12.25 12.92
C THR A 10 -3.16 11.16 11.94
N GLY A 11 -1.88 11.11 11.52
CA GLY A 11 -1.39 10.16 10.52
C GLY A 11 -1.95 10.44 9.12
N ALA A 12 -1.83 9.46 8.25
CA ALA A 12 -2.33 9.49 6.89
C ALA A 12 -3.11 8.21 6.56
N LEU A 13 -4.18 8.35 5.80
CA LEU A 13 -4.94 7.23 5.25
C LEU A 13 -4.53 6.99 3.81
N GLU A 14 -4.16 5.76 3.51
CA GLU A 14 -3.89 5.31 2.16
C GLU A 14 -5.17 5.29 1.33
N ARG A 15 -5.11 5.78 0.09
CA ARG A 15 -6.23 5.75 -0.84
C ARG A 15 -5.94 4.78 -1.99
N PRO A 16 -6.95 4.06 -2.50
CA PRO A 16 -6.78 3.26 -3.70
C PRO A 16 -6.59 4.15 -4.93
N LEU A 17 -5.75 3.71 -5.84
CA LEU A 17 -5.62 4.31 -7.16
C LEU A 17 -6.86 4.03 -8.01
N ILE A 18 -7.26 5.02 -8.82
CA ILE A 18 -8.40 4.90 -9.71
C ILE A 18 -7.89 4.47 -11.08
N PHE A 19 -8.26 3.26 -11.48
CA PHE A 19 -8.02 2.71 -12.81
C PHE A 19 -9.14 1.73 -13.19
N ASN A 20 -9.18 1.32 -14.43
CA ASN A 20 -10.23 0.43 -14.91
C ASN A 20 -10.19 -0.92 -14.18
N ASN A 21 -11.33 -1.36 -13.64
CA ASN A 21 -11.49 -2.60 -12.86
C ASN A 21 -10.73 -2.63 -11.52
N ASN A 22 -10.49 -1.49 -10.91
CA ASN A 22 -9.83 -1.41 -9.60
C ASN A 22 -10.63 -2.00 -8.42
N ASP A 23 -11.87 -2.38 -8.67
CA ASP A 23 -12.79 -3.03 -7.72
C ASP A 23 -12.76 -4.56 -7.76
N ARG A 24 -11.93 -5.14 -8.62
CA ARG A 24 -11.82 -6.59 -8.73
C ARG A 24 -11.15 -7.22 -7.51
N PRO A 25 -11.53 -8.47 -7.16
CA PRO A 25 -10.83 -9.24 -6.13
C PRO A 25 -9.33 -9.33 -6.44
N GLY A 26 -8.51 -9.24 -5.40
CA GLY A 26 -7.06 -9.24 -5.53
C GLY A 26 -6.42 -7.84 -5.65
N ILE A 27 -7.23 -6.80 -5.80
CA ILE A 27 -6.74 -5.41 -5.79
C ILE A 27 -6.97 -4.83 -4.39
N MET A 28 -5.88 -4.48 -3.72
CA MET A 28 -5.89 -4.10 -2.31
C MET A 28 -4.95 -2.92 -2.06
N LEU A 29 -5.14 -2.22 -0.95
CA LEU A 29 -4.18 -1.24 -0.46
C LEU A 29 -2.87 -1.94 -0.03
N SER A 30 -1.72 -1.33 -0.30
CA SER A 30 -0.43 -1.93 0.03
C SER A 30 -0.25 -2.14 1.54
N SER A 31 -0.74 -1.20 2.34
CA SER A 31 -0.76 -1.32 3.81
C SER A 31 -1.63 -2.48 4.29
N ALA A 32 -2.74 -2.75 3.62
CA ALA A 32 -3.61 -3.87 3.95
C ALA A 32 -2.92 -5.21 3.67
N VAL A 33 -2.29 -5.36 2.50
CA VAL A 33 -1.56 -6.59 2.16
C VAL A 33 -0.41 -6.84 3.15
N LYS A 34 0.36 -5.80 3.48
CA LYS A 34 1.40 -5.87 4.51
C LYS A 34 0.83 -6.32 5.85
N LYS A 35 -0.29 -5.74 6.29
CA LYS A 35 -0.94 -6.09 7.56
C LYS A 35 -1.44 -7.54 7.57
N TYR A 36 -2.01 -8.03 6.48
CA TYR A 36 -2.40 -9.44 6.38
C TYR A 36 -1.20 -10.37 6.52
N ALA A 37 -0.10 -10.06 5.85
CA ALA A 37 1.11 -10.87 5.93
C ALA A 37 1.81 -10.79 7.30
N ASP A 38 1.90 -9.59 7.89
CA ASP A 38 2.64 -9.37 9.14
C ASP A 38 1.87 -9.80 10.38
N PHE A 39 0.61 -9.40 10.45
CA PHE A 39 -0.19 -9.57 11.66
C PHE A 39 -1.00 -10.86 11.64
N TYR A 40 -1.58 -11.20 10.50
CA TYR A 40 -2.44 -12.38 10.39
C TYR A 40 -1.74 -13.60 9.79
N GLY A 41 -0.53 -13.46 9.26
CA GLY A 41 0.19 -14.56 8.61
C GLY A 41 -0.49 -15.04 7.32
N VAL A 42 -1.30 -14.20 6.70
CA VAL A 42 -2.06 -14.53 5.48
C VAL A 42 -1.38 -13.94 4.26
N ILE A 43 -1.14 -14.77 3.26
CA ILE A 43 -0.62 -14.37 1.96
C ILE A 43 -1.80 -14.13 1.01
N CYS A 44 -1.96 -12.89 0.55
CA CYS A 44 -3.06 -12.51 -0.33
C CYS A 44 -2.93 -13.03 -1.77
N GLY A 45 -1.72 -13.39 -2.18
CA GLY A 45 -1.43 -13.98 -3.49
C GLY A 45 0.04 -14.34 -3.62
N GLN A 46 0.38 -15.17 -4.60
CA GLN A 46 1.75 -15.65 -4.80
C GLN A 46 2.62 -14.63 -5.56
N LYS A 47 1.99 -13.84 -6.41
CA LYS A 47 2.63 -12.81 -7.22
C LYS A 47 1.94 -11.47 -6.97
N THR A 48 2.71 -10.43 -6.84
CA THR A 48 2.20 -9.09 -6.58
C THR A 48 2.82 -8.06 -7.50
N VAL A 49 1.99 -7.09 -7.88
CA VAL A 49 2.41 -5.87 -8.57
C VAL A 49 1.99 -4.69 -7.71
N PHE A 50 2.91 -3.80 -7.43
CA PHE A 50 2.63 -2.55 -6.73
C PHE A 50 2.44 -1.42 -7.73
N PHE A 51 1.43 -0.61 -7.50
CA PHE A 51 1.20 0.62 -8.23
C PHE A 51 1.12 1.77 -7.21
N THR A 52 2.04 2.70 -7.27
CA THR A 52 2.24 3.69 -6.20
C THR A 52 2.66 5.05 -6.72
N ASN A 53 2.55 6.05 -5.86
CA ASN A 53 3.12 7.37 -6.04
C ASN A 53 3.98 7.81 -4.84
N ASN A 54 4.36 6.87 -3.97
CA ASN A 54 5.13 7.19 -2.76
C ASN A 54 6.02 6.03 -2.32
N ASP A 55 6.96 6.35 -1.43
CA ASP A 55 8.01 5.42 -1.00
C ASP A 55 7.51 4.31 -0.06
N SER A 56 6.35 4.48 0.59
CA SER A 56 5.84 3.49 1.55
C SER A 56 5.51 2.14 0.91
N ALA A 57 5.20 2.13 -0.40
CA ALA A 57 4.97 0.90 -1.14
C ALA A 57 6.24 0.06 -1.31
N TYR A 58 7.40 0.68 -1.43
CA TYR A 58 8.68 -0.02 -1.51
C TYR A 58 8.99 -0.77 -0.20
N GLU A 59 8.71 -0.14 0.94
CA GLU A 59 8.84 -0.79 2.24
C GLU A 59 7.90 -2.01 2.34
N SER A 60 6.67 -1.86 1.89
CA SER A 60 5.69 -2.94 1.85
C SER A 60 6.12 -4.07 0.91
N ALA A 61 6.61 -3.73 -0.27
CA ALA A 61 7.13 -4.70 -1.24
C ALA A 61 8.32 -5.47 -0.70
N PHE A 62 9.26 -4.80 -0.03
CA PHE A 62 10.41 -5.44 0.59
C PHE A 62 9.99 -6.40 1.71
N CYS A 63 9.04 -5.99 2.54
CA CYS A 63 8.49 -6.84 3.60
C CYS A 63 7.86 -8.11 3.03
N LEU A 64 7.06 -7.99 1.97
CA LEU A 64 6.41 -9.14 1.32
C LEU A 64 7.43 -10.05 0.63
N HIS A 65 8.45 -9.47 -0.02
CA HIS A 65 9.52 -10.25 -0.64
C HIS A 65 10.26 -11.12 0.38
N ASN A 66 10.59 -10.57 1.54
CA ASN A 66 11.23 -11.31 2.63
C ASN A 66 10.36 -12.47 3.17
N LYS A 67 9.06 -12.41 2.96
CA LYS A 67 8.10 -13.48 3.33
C LYS A 67 7.86 -14.50 2.22
N GLY A 68 8.62 -14.40 1.12
CA GLY A 68 8.56 -15.35 0.00
C GLY A 68 7.48 -15.03 -1.03
N ILE A 69 6.85 -13.86 -0.97
CA ILE A 69 5.91 -13.41 -2.00
C ILE A 69 6.70 -12.80 -3.15
N LYS A 70 6.42 -13.24 -4.38
CA LYS A 70 7.11 -12.74 -5.56
C LYS A 70 6.57 -11.35 -5.94
N VAL A 71 7.40 -10.34 -5.82
CA VAL A 71 7.11 -9.01 -6.35
C VAL A 71 7.54 -8.97 -7.81
N GLU A 72 6.58 -8.92 -8.72
CA GLU A 72 6.84 -8.93 -10.18
C GLU A 72 7.24 -7.55 -10.69
N ALA A 73 6.58 -6.51 -10.20
CA ALA A 73 6.87 -5.14 -10.61
C ALA A 73 6.42 -4.12 -9.56
N ILE A 74 7.06 -2.99 -9.55
CA ILE A 74 6.62 -1.78 -8.86
C ILE A 74 6.50 -0.68 -9.92
N ILE A 75 5.29 -0.18 -10.10
CA ILE A 75 4.98 0.90 -11.02
C ILE A 75 4.82 2.16 -10.20
N ASP A 76 5.78 3.05 -10.31
CA ASP A 76 5.79 4.32 -9.59
C ASP A 76 5.38 5.45 -10.52
N MET A 77 4.33 6.16 -10.12
CA MET A 77 3.92 7.38 -10.78
C MET A 77 4.64 8.56 -10.13
N PHE A 78 5.81 8.87 -10.62
CA PHE A 78 6.62 10.00 -10.16
C PHE A 78 5.93 11.33 -10.50
N PHE A 79 4.86 11.66 -9.75
CA PHE A 79 4.26 12.98 -9.78
C PHE A 79 4.36 13.64 -8.42
N ASN A 80 5.30 14.57 -8.38
CA ASN A 80 5.63 15.42 -7.27
C ASN A 80 4.44 16.13 -6.61
N PHE A 81 4.50 16.19 -5.31
CA PHE A 81 4.37 17.36 -4.44
C PHE A 81 3.02 17.72 -3.85
N LEU A 82 1.86 17.20 -4.28
CA LEU A 82 0.57 17.66 -3.73
C LEU A 82 -0.52 16.60 -3.57
N TYR A 83 -0.20 15.30 -3.71
CA TYR A 83 -1.23 14.27 -3.64
C TYR A 83 -1.13 13.38 -2.39
N PRO A 84 -2.29 12.98 -1.84
CA PRO A 84 -2.33 12.07 -0.71
C PRO A 84 -1.67 10.73 -1.07
N LEU A 85 -1.22 10.06 -0.01
CA LEU A 85 -0.64 8.72 -0.07
C LEU A 85 -1.54 7.78 -0.88
N VAL A 86 -1.14 7.44 -2.08
CA VAL A 86 -1.91 6.54 -2.95
C VAL A 86 -1.05 5.36 -3.34
N SER A 87 -1.47 4.18 -2.94
CA SER A 87 -0.86 2.95 -3.42
C SER A 87 -1.88 1.83 -3.50
N THR A 88 -1.71 0.99 -4.48
CA THR A 88 -2.57 -0.17 -4.70
C THR A 88 -1.71 -1.37 -5.04
N THR A 89 -2.02 -2.49 -4.44
CA THR A 89 -1.37 -3.77 -4.71
C THR A 89 -2.32 -4.68 -5.45
N VAL A 90 -1.89 -5.25 -6.54
CA VAL A 90 -2.60 -6.30 -7.26
C VAL A 90 -1.95 -7.63 -6.91
N CYS A 91 -2.73 -8.52 -6.32
CA CYS A 91 -2.31 -9.87 -5.97
C CYS A 91 -2.92 -10.86 -6.94
N ASP A 92 -2.08 -11.70 -7.53
CA ASP A 92 -2.49 -12.82 -8.38
C ASP A 92 -2.37 -14.12 -7.59
N GLN A 93 -3.39 -14.92 -7.71
CA GLN A 93 -3.46 -16.22 -7.01
C GLN A 93 -2.73 -17.31 -7.74
#